data_fffd863113c4d290e19445894d4ad32a
#
_entry.id   fffd863113c4d290e19445894d4ad32a
#
_cell.length_a   1.000
_cell.length_b   1.000
_cell.length_c   1.000
_cell.angle_alpha   90.00
_cell.angle_beta   90.00
_cell.angle_gamma   90.00
#
_symmetry.space_group_name_H-M   'P 1'
#
loop_
_entity.id
_entity.type
_entity.pdbx_description
1 polymer ?
#
loop_
_entity_poly.entity_id
_entity_poly.type
_entity_poly.pdbx_seq_one_letter_code
_entity_poly.pdbx_strand_id
1 'polypeptide(L)'
;MVTSIMKKRTIRERKKNRRQTIAVWITTCIATALFAAVFSFASSCQAGLIEYAKDLSGDYDYVFYDVPREEADHIVNNRKVATAYQSVGLGYAKLSGSKNPDKPYVYLTAMDNRAMQKNALHLIKGRMPKNDHEILLSRHMMTNGGVEYRVGDTITLDISEREDKNGNVLTQSSGYRTGEKLKKKLTASFQVVGIVQRPNFGFEEWTAPGYSVITYLNPKG
;
A
#
# COMPACT_ATOMS: atom_id res chain seq x y z
N MET A 1 -54.78 19.45 -35.72
CA MET A 1 -55.06 18.80 -37.01
C MET A 1 -53.78 18.46 -37.79
N VAL A 2 -52.79 19.37 -37.85
CA VAL A 2 -51.49 19.19 -38.55
C VAL A 2 -50.69 17.97 -38.04
N THR A 3 -50.60 17.78 -36.72
CA THR A 3 -49.87 16.69 -36.06
C THR A 3 -50.39 15.28 -36.45
N SER A 4 -51.69 15.12 -36.68
CA SER A 4 -52.29 13.84 -37.09
C SER A 4 -51.97 13.49 -38.54
N ILE A 5 -51.89 14.48 -39.42
CA ILE A 5 -51.53 14.29 -40.83
C ILE A 5 -50.06 13.93 -40.98
N MET A 6 -49.20 14.61 -40.25
CA MET A 6 -47.75 14.27 -40.23
C MET A 6 -47.48 12.87 -39.71
N LYS A 7 -48.14 12.45 -38.62
CA LYS A 7 -48.06 11.08 -38.12
C LYS A 7 -48.45 10.03 -39.15
N LYS A 8 -49.55 10.24 -39.85
CA LYS A 8 -50.05 9.31 -40.91
C LYS A 8 -49.05 9.23 -42.08
N ARG A 9 -48.47 10.36 -42.48
CA ARG A 9 -47.48 10.42 -43.57
C ARG A 9 -46.20 9.67 -43.19
N THR A 10 -45.67 9.91 -41.99
CA THR A 10 -44.47 9.22 -41.46
C THR A 10 -44.65 7.70 -41.39
N ILE A 11 -45.83 7.23 -40.97
CA ILE A 11 -46.15 5.79 -40.90
C ILE A 11 -46.20 5.18 -42.31
N ARG A 12 -46.78 5.90 -43.28
CA ARG A 12 -46.86 5.44 -44.68
C ARG A 12 -45.48 5.36 -45.34
N GLU A 13 -44.65 6.35 -45.13
CA GLU A 13 -43.25 6.37 -45.62
C GLU A 13 -42.40 5.26 -45.01
N ARG A 14 -42.54 5.00 -43.67
CA ARG A 14 -41.88 3.87 -43.00
C ARG A 14 -42.30 2.51 -43.59
N LYS A 15 -43.55 2.31 -43.93
CA LYS A 15 -44.02 1.07 -44.59
C LYS A 15 -43.44 0.91 -45.99
N LYS A 16 -43.36 2.00 -46.76
CA LYS A 16 -42.80 2.00 -48.12
C LYS A 16 -41.31 1.70 -48.15
N ASN A 17 -40.54 2.26 -47.17
CA ASN A 17 -39.07 2.12 -47.08
C ASN A 17 -38.67 1.21 -45.90
N ARG A 18 -39.34 0.10 -45.70
CA ARG A 18 -39.15 -0.82 -44.59
C ARG A 18 -37.69 -1.26 -44.40
N ARG A 19 -36.99 -1.56 -45.51
CA ARG A 19 -35.55 -1.95 -45.44
C ARG A 19 -34.68 -0.83 -44.91
N GLN A 20 -34.85 0.41 -45.33
CA GLN A 20 -34.09 1.57 -44.87
C GLN A 20 -34.39 1.87 -43.38
N THR A 21 -35.67 1.76 -43.00
CA THR A 21 -36.06 1.95 -41.57
C THR A 21 -35.40 0.89 -40.67
N ILE A 22 -35.39 -0.37 -41.08
CA ILE A 22 -34.69 -1.45 -40.34
C ILE A 22 -33.20 -1.19 -40.27
N ALA A 23 -32.56 -0.79 -41.39
CA ALA A 23 -31.15 -0.45 -41.40
C ALA A 23 -30.78 0.67 -40.41
N VAL A 24 -31.58 1.76 -40.37
CA VAL A 24 -31.37 2.85 -39.41
C VAL A 24 -31.53 2.37 -37.96
N TRP A 25 -32.51 1.53 -37.67
CA TRP A 25 -32.68 0.96 -36.32
C TRP A 25 -31.48 0.10 -35.91
N ILE A 26 -31.01 -0.78 -36.80
CA ILE A 26 -29.85 -1.63 -36.56
C ILE A 26 -28.62 -0.76 -36.33
N THR A 27 -28.36 0.23 -37.19
CA THR A 27 -27.21 1.13 -37.03
C THR A 27 -27.27 1.90 -35.72
N THR A 28 -28.45 2.41 -35.36
CA THR A 28 -28.58 3.11 -34.07
C THR A 28 -28.35 2.19 -32.88
N CYS A 29 -28.89 0.96 -32.93
CA CYS A 29 -28.65 -0.04 -31.89
C CYS A 29 -27.17 -0.40 -31.75
N ILE A 30 -26.45 -0.60 -32.88
CA ILE A 30 -25.03 -0.89 -32.89
C ILE A 30 -24.25 0.30 -32.33
N ALA A 31 -24.54 1.52 -32.77
CA ALA A 31 -23.90 2.72 -32.27
C ALA A 31 -24.06 2.90 -30.76
N THR A 32 -25.28 2.76 -30.26
CA THR A 32 -25.54 2.87 -28.80
C THR A 32 -24.86 1.75 -28.00
N ALA A 33 -24.83 0.53 -28.52
CA ALA A 33 -24.14 -0.60 -27.91
C ALA A 33 -22.61 -0.35 -27.85
N LEU A 34 -22.01 0.18 -28.93
CA LEU A 34 -20.60 0.54 -28.96
C LEU A 34 -20.26 1.65 -27.94
N PHE A 35 -21.07 2.70 -27.87
CA PHE A 35 -20.89 3.75 -26.86
C PHE A 35 -20.98 3.18 -25.44
N ALA A 36 -21.99 2.37 -25.15
CA ALA A 36 -22.13 1.74 -23.84
C ALA A 36 -20.92 0.85 -23.50
N ALA A 37 -20.44 0.07 -24.47
CA ALA A 37 -19.27 -0.78 -24.29
C ALA A 37 -18.00 0.05 -23.98
N VAL A 38 -17.76 1.14 -24.72
CA VAL A 38 -16.59 2.02 -24.49
C VAL A 38 -16.65 2.66 -23.10
N PHE A 39 -17.80 3.20 -22.70
CA PHE A 39 -17.96 3.80 -21.38
C PHE A 39 -17.81 2.77 -20.25
N SER A 40 -18.39 1.57 -20.43
CA SER A 40 -18.24 0.48 -19.45
C SER A 40 -16.80 0.05 -19.32
N PHE A 41 -16.08 -0.10 -20.44
CA PHE A 41 -14.65 -0.43 -20.44
C PHE A 41 -13.82 0.65 -19.76
N ALA A 42 -14.04 1.93 -20.10
CA ALA A 42 -13.31 3.04 -19.48
C ALA A 42 -13.53 3.10 -17.96
N SER A 43 -14.77 2.93 -17.50
CA SER A 43 -15.10 2.89 -16.07
C SER A 43 -14.44 1.70 -15.36
N SER A 44 -14.43 0.53 -15.98
CA SER A 44 -13.79 -0.67 -15.44
C SER A 44 -12.26 -0.50 -15.35
N CYS A 45 -11.63 0.09 -16.37
CA CYS A 45 -10.20 0.41 -16.34
C CYS A 45 -9.86 1.41 -15.22
N GLN A 46 -10.66 2.45 -15.07
CA GLN A 46 -10.45 3.45 -14.02
C GLN A 46 -10.56 2.82 -12.63
N ALA A 47 -11.60 2.01 -12.38
CA ALA A 47 -11.76 1.30 -11.11
C ALA A 47 -10.59 0.35 -10.83
N GLY A 48 -10.16 -0.42 -11.83
CA GLY A 48 -9.01 -1.32 -11.71
C GLY A 48 -7.69 -0.60 -11.42
N LEU A 49 -7.47 0.58 -12.04
CA LEU A 49 -6.29 1.40 -11.76
C LEU A 49 -6.28 1.95 -10.34
N ILE A 50 -7.42 2.38 -9.82
CA ILE A 50 -7.55 2.86 -8.44
C ILE A 50 -7.28 1.71 -7.46
N GLU A 51 -7.87 0.54 -7.69
CA GLU A 51 -7.64 -0.63 -6.85
C GLU A 51 -6.17 -1.08 -6.88
N TYR A 52 -5.57 -1.12 -8.06
CA TYR A 52 -4.15 -1.40 -8.22
C TYR A 52 -3.25 -0.37 -7.50
N ALA A 53 -3.57 0.92 -7.57
CA ALA A 53 -2.84 1.96 -6.85
C ALA A 53 -2.95 1.79 -5.33
N LYS A 54 -4.13 1.44 -4.82
CA LYS A 54 -4.35 1.13 -3.39
C LYS A 54 -3.56 -0.09 -2.95
N ASP A 55 -3.49 -1.11 -3.79
CA ASP A 55 -2.74 -2.34 -3.54
C ASP A 55 -1.22 -2.10 -3.50
N LEU A 56 -0.72 -1.18 -4.32
CA LEU A 56 0.69 -0.80 -4.36
C LEU A 56 1.11 0.16 -3.25
N SER A 57 0.26 1.14 -2.94
CA SER A 57 0.64 2.28 -2.10
C SER A 57 -0.06 2.29 -0.74
N GLY A 58 -1.17 1.58 -0.59
CA GLY A 58 -2.05 1.65 0.56
C GLY A 58 -3.32 2.48 0.28
N ASP A 59 -4.32 2.33 1.13
CA ASP A 59 -5.63 3.00 1.02
C ASP A 59 -5.67 4.24 1.92
N TYR A 60 -5.08 5.33 1.44
CA TYR A 60 -5.05 6.62 2.12
C TYR A 60 -5.07 7.79 1.12
N ASP A 61 -5.58 8.94 1.56
CA ASP A 61 -5.60 10.17 0.78
C ASP A 61 -4.36 11.04 1.01
N TYR A 62 -3.87 11.08 2.27
CA TYR A 62 -2.72 11.88 2.68
C TYR A 62 -1.82 11.11 3.64
N VAL A 63 -0.51 11.33 3.52
CA VAL A 63 0.51 10.85 4.45
C VAL A 63 1.27 12.03 5.00
N PHE A 64 1.43 12.07 6.31
CA PHE A 64 2.28 13.02 7.00
C PHE A 64 3.47 12.28 7.58
N TYR A 65 4.66 12.75 7.27
CA TYR A 65 5.92 12.16 7.73
C TYR A 65 6.51 12.99 8.88
N ASP A 66 7.22 12.32 9.78
CA ASP A 66 7.97 12.93 10.89
C ASP A 66 7.14 13.89 11.73
N VAL A 67 5.86 13.55 11.97
CA VAL A 67 4.92 14.35 12.73
C VAL A 67 5.18 14.16 14.23
N PRO A 68 5.42 15.22 15.00
CA PRO A 68 5.47 15.15 16.45
C PRO A 68 4.16 14.58 17.04
N ARG A 69 4.26 13.86 18.17
CA ARG A 69 3.09 13.19 18.77
C ARG A 69 1.91 14.14 19.03
N GLU A 70 2.19 15.35 19.52
CA GLU A 70 1.16 16.36 19.81
C GLU A 70 0.42 16.78 18.52
N GLU A 71 1.14 16.98 17.42
CA GLU A 71 0.52 17.33 16.14
C GLU A 71 -0.24 16.15 15.54
N ALA A 72 0.26 14.93 15.70
CA ALA A 72 -0.45 13.73 15.27
C ALA A 72 -1.81 13.60 15.96
N ASP A 73 -1.87 13.88 17.28
CA ASP A 73 -3.11 13.88 18.05
C ASP A 73 -4.09 14.97 17.55
N HIS A 74 -3.59 16.14 17.19
CA HIS A 74 -4.40 17.20 16.57
C HIS A 74 -4.98 16.78 15.21
N ILE A 75 -4.18 16.10 14.37
CA ILE A 75 -4.64 15.59 13.07
C ILE A 75 -5.73 14.53 13.28
N VAL A 76 -5.49 13.55 14.14
CA VAL A 76 -6.44 12.45 14.41
C VAL A 76 -7.78 12.96 14.94
N ASN A 77 -7.76 13.98 15.78
CA ASN A 77 -8.96 14.57 16.39
C ASN A 77 -9.62 15.67 15.54
N ASN A 78 -9.12 15.96 14.36
CA ASN A 78 -9.68 16.99 13.49
C ASN A 78 -11.00 16.52 12.87
N ARG A 79 -12.05 17.34 12.95
CA ARG A 79 -13.39 17.02 12.43
C ARG A 79 -13.46 16.76 10.92
N LYS A 80 -12.44 17.19 10.16
CA LYS A 80 -12.33 16.99 8.71
C LYS A 80 -11.67 15.65 8.36
N VAL A 81 -11.06 14.97 9.33
CA VAL A 81 -10.41 13.68 9.17
C VAL A 81 -11.41 12.58 9.49
N ALA A 82 -11.83 11.84 8.47
CA ALA A 82 -12.77 10.74 8.62
C ALA A 82 -12.13 9.52 9.31
N THR A 83 -10.88 9.24 8.98
CA THR A 83 -10.12 8.12 9.56
C THR A 83 -8.63 8.45 9.53
N ALA A 84 -7.94 8.18 10.63
CA ALA A 84 -6.49 8.24 10.68
C ALA A 84 -5.93 6.93 11.22
N TYR A 85 -4.71 6.59 10.84
CA TYR A 85 -3.95 5.48 11.37
C TYR A 85 -2.48 5.86 11.46
N GLN A 86 -1.75 5.21 12.34
CA GLN A 86 -0.40 5.60 12.71
C GLN A 86 0.58 4.46 12.47
N SER A 87 1.78 4.85 12.03
CA SER A 87 2.96 3.99 12.02
C SER A 87 4.15 4.75 12.61
N VAL A 88 4.96 4.07 13.40
CA VAL A 88 6.11 4.65 14.08
C VAL A 88 7.35 3.84 13.73
N GLY A 89 8.36 4.49 13.17
CA GLY A 89 9.68 3.91 12.95
C GLY A 89 10.41 3.76 14.29
N LEU A 90 10.65 2.52 14.72
CA LEU A 90 11.36 2.23 15.97
C LEU A 90 12.88 2.25 15.81
N GLY A 91 13.37 1.99 14.61
CA GLY A 91 14.79 2.02 14.30
C GLY A 91 15.32 0.80 13.55
N TYR A 92 16.63 0.67 13.54
CA TYR A 92 17.36 -0.34 12.79
C TYR A 92 18.00 -1.37 13.71
N ALA A 93 18.08 -2.60 13.23
CA ALA A 93 18.93 -3.61 13.85
C ALA A 93 19.79 -4.30 12.78
N LYS A 94 20.99 -4.72 13.16
CA LYS A 94 21.90 -5.42 12.26
C LYS A 94 21.30 -6.77 11.86
N LEU A 95 21.24 -7.04 10.57
CA LEU A 95 20.84 -8.35 10.05
C LEU A 95 22.08 -9.21 9.82
N SER A 96 22.40 -10.03 10.80
CA SER A 96 23.54 -10.96 10.70
C SER A 96 23.32 -11.97 9.57
N GLY A 97 24.32 -12.13 8.71
CA GLY A 97 24.27 -13.05 7.58
C GLY A 97 23.61 -12.50 6.32
N SER A 98 23.24 -11.19 6.28
CA SER A 98 22.78 -10.57 5.03
C SER A 98 23.84 -10.71 3.94
N LYS A 99 23.43 -11.25 2.79
CA LYS A 99 24.27 -11.39 1.59
C LYS A 99 24.26 -10.13 0.73
N ASN A 100 23.33 -9.21 0.97
CA ASN A 100 23.26 -7.94 0.27
C ASN A 100 24.04 -6.88 1.05
N PRO A 101 25.18 -6.40 0.53
CA PRO A 101 26.00 -5.42 1.24
C PRO A 101 25.34 -4.06 1.41
N ASP A 102 24.38 -3.73 0.53
CA ASP A 102 23.65 -2.45 0.58
C ASP A 102 22.42 -2.50 1.51
N LYS A 103 22.06 -3.71 1.99
CA LYS A 103 20.95 -3.93 2.93
C LYS A 103 21.40 -4.75 4.14
N PRO A 104 22.28 -4.22 4.98
CA PRO A 104 22.81 -4.94 6.14
C PRO A 104 21.90 -4.94 7.37
N TYR A 105 20.73 -4.32 7.29
CA TYR A 105 19.84 -4.08 8.43
C TYR A 105 18.44 -4.64 8.23
N VAL A 106 17.72 -4.74 9.34
CA VAL A 106 16.25 -4.70 9.38
C VAL A 106 15.81 -3.34 9.91
N TYR A 107 14.66 -2.85 9.46
CA TYR A 107 14.01 -1.65 9.93
C TYR A 107 12.69 -2.00 10.59
N LEU A 108 12.59 -1.74 11.90
CA LEU A 108 11.41 -2.06 12.68
C LEU A 108 10.45 -0.89 12.69
N THR A 109 9.21 -1.15 12.27
CA THR A 109 8.10 -0.19 12.27
C THR A 109 6.95 -0.76 13.10
N ALA A 110 6.43 0.02 14.05
CA ALA A 110 5.21 -0.31 14.76
C ALA A 110 4.00 0.28 14.03
N MET A 111 2.94 -0.51 13.87
CA MET A 111 1.71 -0.11 13.19
C MET A 111 0.50 -0.48 14.04
N ASP A 112 -0.51 0.38 14.08
CA ASP A 112 -1.80 0.02 14.63
C ASP A 112 -2.57 -0.93 13.70
N ASN A 113 -3.67 -1.50 14.17
CA ASN A 113 -4.47 -2.45 13.39
C ASN A 113 -5.00 -1.84 12.08
N ARG A 114 -5.34 -0.56 12.07
CA ARG A 114 -5.85 0.13 10.89
C ARG A 114 -4.72 0.33 9.88
N ALA A 115 -3.54 0.76 10.34
CA ALA A 115 -2.36 0.88 9.50
C ALA A 115 -2.02 -0.46 8.83
N MET A 116 -2.02 -1.56 9.57
CA MET A 116 -1.76 -2.89 9.01
C MET A 116 -2.77 -3.30 7.93
N GLN A 117 -4.05 -2.96 8.10
CA GLN A 117 -5.10 -3.27 7.13
C GLN A 117 -5.04 -2.38 5.88
N LYS A 118 -4.65 -1.12 6.05
CA LYS A 118 -4.69 -0.11 4.99
C LYS A 118 -3.38 0.01 4.18
N ASN A 119 -2.29 -0.52 4.69
CA ASN A 119 -0.96 -0.42 4.06
C ASN A 119 -0.59 -1.62 3.18
N ALA A 120 -1.56 -2.24 2.52
CA ALA A 120 -1.31 -3.30 1.51
C ALA A 120 -0.28 -4.36 1.96
N LEU A 121 -0.38 -4.82 3.22
CA LEU A 121 0.47 -5.87 3.75
C LEU A 121 -0.08 -7.24 3.34
N HIS A 122 0.50 -7.83 2.30
CA HIS A 122 0.09 -9.15 1.81
C HIS A 122 0.73 -10.26 2.62
N LEU A 123 -0.05 -10.90 3.50
CA LEU A 123 0.40 -12.01 4.31
C LEU A 123 0.61 -13.27 3.43
N ILE A 124 1.83 -13.83 3.49
CA ILE A 124 2.17 -15.08 2.79
C ILE A 124 1.96 -16.28 3.72
N LYS A 125 2.36 -16.14 4.99
CA LYS A 125 2.30 -17.22 5.97
C LYS A 125 2.10 -16.68 7.38
N GLY A 126 1.38 -17.43 8.22
CA GLY A 126 1.16 -17.04 9.61
C GLY A 126 -0.03 -16.12 9.80
N ARG A 127 0.10 -15.12 10.64
CA ARG A 127 -0.94 -14.15 11.00
C ARG A 127 -0.36 -12.75 11.29
N MET A 128 -1.21 -11.75 11.36
CA MET A 128 -0.85 -10.41 11.82
C MET A 128 -0.49 -10.40 13.31
N PRO A 129 0.43 -9.50 13.76
CA PRO A 129 0.78 -9.32 15.16
C PRO A 129 -0.42 -8.80 15.97
N LYS A 130 -0.51 -9.23 17.23
CA LYS A 130 -1.56 -8.80 18.15
C LYS A 130 -1.03 -7.97 19.32
N ASN A 131 0.28 -7.96 19.50
CA ASN A 131 0.99 -7.22 20.54
C ASN A 131 2.38 -6.81 20.07
N ASP A 132 3.05 -5.98 20.82
CA ASP A 132 4.36 -5.37 20.55
C ASP A 132 5.56 -6.34 20.67
N HIS A 133 5.33 -7.57 21.12
CA HIS A 133 6.34 -8.64 21.14
C HIS A 133 6.23 -9.59 19.95
N GLU A 134 5.30 -9.36 19.05
CA GLU A 134 5.08 -10.14 17.83
C GLU A 134 5.50 -9.34 16.59
N ILE A 135 6.14 -10.01 15.63
CA ILE A 135 6.58 -9.35 14.39
C ILE A 135 6.19 -10.12 13.12
N LEU A 136 6.01 -9.33 12.06
CA LEU A 136 6.01 -9.78 10.68
C LEU A 136 7.39 -9.54 10.07
N LEU A 137 7.84 -10.47 9.26
CA LEU A 137 9.06 -10.33 8.47
C LEU A 137 8.73 -10.21 6.98
N SER A 138 9.45 -9.33 6.29
CA SER A 138 9.38 -9.25 4.83
C SER A 138 10.06 -10.47 4.19
N ARG A 139 9.37 -11.15 3.26
CA ARG A 139 9.97 -12.21 2.43
C ARG A 139 11.21 -11.71 1.67
N HIS A 140 11.29 -10.43 1.40
CA HIS A 140 12.44 -9.81 0.73
C HIS A 140 13.76 -10.03 1.50
N MET A 141 13.71 -10.14 2.83
CA MET A 141 14.87 -10.47 3.66
C MET A 141 15.46 -11.83 3.29
N MET A 142 14.61 -12.83 2.98
CA MET A 142 15.07 -14.13 2.51
C MET A 142 15.51 -14.09 1.03
N THR A 143 14.69 -13.54 0.16
CA THR A 143 14.93 -13.61 -1.29
C THR A 143 16.06 -12.70 -1.79
N ASN A 144 16.35 -11.63 -1.10
CA ASN A 144 17.42 -10.67 -1.43
C ASN A 144 18.57 -10.72 -0.41
N GLY A 145 18.27 -10.80 0.88
CA GLY A 145 19.25 -10.86 1.96
C GLY A 145 19.82 -12.25 2.24
N GLY A 146 19.11 -13.30 1.79
CA GLY A 146 19.52 -14.68 2.02
C GLY A 146 19.42 -15.15 3.47
N VAL A 147 18.70 -14.41 4.32
CA VAL A 147 18.46 -14.74 5.73
C VAL A 147 17.03 -15.21 5.90
N GLU A 148 16.84 -16.43 6.37
CA GLU A 148 15.53 -17.03 6.55
C GLU A 148 15.20 -17.23 8.02
N TYR A 149 14.01 -16.80 8.40
CA TYR A 149 13.36 -17.13 9.66
C TYR A 149 12.00 -17.78 9.42
N ARG A 150 11.54 -18.55 10.38
CA ARG A 150 10.26 -19.27 10.30
C ARG A 150 9.24 -18.69 11.27
N VAL A 151 7.98 -18.82 10.94
CA VAL A 151 6.91 -18.53 11.89
C VAL A 151 7.08 -19.41 13.13
N GLY A 152 7.12 -18.78 14.29
CA GLY A 152 7.41 -19.40 15.60
C GLY A 152 8.82 -19.13 16.13
N ASP A 153 9.75 -18.67 15.27
CA ASP A 153 11.10 -18.32 15.73
C ASP A 153 11.04 -17.09 16.65
N THR A 154 12.02 -17.03 17.57
CA THR A 154 12.25 -15.85 18.39
C THR A 154 13.53 -15.15 17.95
N ILE A 155 13.45 -13.83 17.73
CA ILE A 155 14.54 -13.00 17.27
C ILE A 155 14.79 -11.89 18.30
N THR A 156 16.04 -11.74 18.72
CA THR A 156 16.45 -10.61 19.57
C THR A 156 17.11 -9.56 18.69
N LEU A 157 16.61 -8.33 18.75
CA LEU A 157 17.07 -7.19 17.97
C LEU A 157 17.63 -6.10 18.87
N ASP A 158 18.85 -5.62 18.53
CA ASP A 158 19.43 -4.41 19.09
C ASP A 158 18.96 -3.20 18.29
N ILE A 159 17.83 -2.62 18.71
CA ILE A 159 17.21 -1.50 18.05
C ILE A 159 18.05 -0.24 18.21
N SER A 160 18.39 0.38 17.10
CA SER A 160 19.40 1.44 17.02
C SER A 160 18.96 2.55 16.07
N GLU A 161 19.52 3.73 16.23
CA GLU A 161 19.55 4.77 15.20
C GLU A 161 20.75 4.59 14.30
N ARG A 162 20.62 4.96 13.02
CA ARG A 162 21.74 5.05 12.09
C ARG A 162 22.29 6.47 12.11
N GLU A 163 23.58 6.60 12.28
CA GLU A 163 24.28 7.89 12.22
C GLU A 163 25.39 7.84 11.16
N ASP A 164 25.55 8.91 10.41
CA ASP A 164 26.70 9.08 9.52
C ASP A 164 27.98 9.41 10.32
N LYS A 165 29.07 9.60 9.61
CA LYS A 165 30.37 9.95 10.23
C LYS A 165 30.36 11.28 10.99
N ASN A 166 29.42 12.16 10.68
CA ASN A 166 29.24 13.48 11.26
C ASN A 166 28.23 13.49 12.42
N GLY A 167 27.60 12.35 12.70
CA GLY A 167 26.55 12.22 13.72
C GLY A 167 25.14 12.60 13.23
N ASN A 168 24.94 12.79 11.94
CA ASN A 168 23.59 13.04 11.40
C ASN A 168 22.80 11.73 11.36
N VAL A 169 21.55 11.80 11.80
CA VAL A 169 20.63 10.65 11.75
C VAL A 169 20.26 10.34 10.31
N LEU A 170 20.35 9.05 9.95
CA LEU A 170 20.02 8.53 8.64
C LEU A 170 18.67 7.80 8.67
N THR A 171 17.85 8.03 7.65
CA THR A 171 16.50 7.43 7.48
C THR A 171 16.52 6.28 6.46
N GLN A 172 15.34 5.65 6.24
CA GLN A 172 15.17 4.62 5.21
C GLN A 172 15.40 5.15 3.79
N SER A 173 15.17 6.42 3.53
CA SER A 173 15.45 7.06 2.25
C SER A 173 16.93 7.33 2.01
N SER A 174 17.74 7.21 3.06
CA SER A 174 19.21 7.31 2.98
C SER A 174 19.79 5.92 2.78
N GLY A 175 20.28 5.60 1.57
CA GLY A 175 20.93 4.34 1.27
C GLY A 175 22.10 4.04 2.24
N TYR A 176 22.53 2.78 2.25
CA TYR A 176 23.67 2.38 3.08
C TYR A 176 24.94 3.16 2.70
N ARG A 177 25.67 3.61 3.70
CA ARG A 177 26.95 4.34 3.54
C ARG A 177 28.05 3.68 4.36
N THR A 178 29.16 3.38 3.71
CA THR A 178 30.32 2.83 4.40
C THR A 178 30.81 3.76 5.52
N GLY A 179 30.89 3.22 6.72
CA GLY A 179 31.36 3.94 7.91
C GLY A 179 30.26 4.62 8.71
N GLU A 180 28.98 4.39 8.37
CA GLU A 180 27.88 4.72 9.27
C GLU A 180 27.91 3.84 10.53
N LYS A 181 27.31 4.30 11.61
CA LYS A 181 27.27 3.62 12.90
C LYS A 181 25.82 3.38 13.33
N LEU A 182 25.64 2.29 14.07
CA LEU A 182 24.40 2.02 14.78
C LEU A 182 24.56 2.45 16.24
N LYS A 183 23.77 3.44 16.66
CA LYS A 183 23.69 3.89 18.05
C LYS A 183 22.54 3.17 18.72
N LYS A 184 22.89 2.16 19.49
CA LYS A 184 21.92 1.31 20.19
C LYS A 184 21.05 2.11 21.16
N LYS A 185 19.72 1.91 21.08
CA LYS A 185 18.74 2.47 21.98
C LYS A 185 18.23 1.45 23.00
N LEU A 186 17.86 0.26 22.50
CA LEU A 186 17.31 -0.82 23.35
C LEU A 186 17.54 -2.18 22.70
N THR A 187 17.40 -3.24 23.51
CA THR A 187 17.34 -4.63 23.03
C THR A 187 15.95 -5.18 23.32
N ALA A 188 15.32 -5.79 22.34
CA ALA A 188 14.01 -6.42 22.50
C ALA A 188 13.98 -7.76 21.76
N SER A 189 13.21 -8.70 22.35
CA SER A 189 12.96 -10.03 21.74
C SER A 189 11.56 -10.09 21.20
N PHE A 190 11.43 -10.63 20.00
CA PHE A 190 10.16 -10.72 19.27
C PHE A 190 9.92 -12.14 18.78
N GLN A 191 8.67 -12.56 18.79
CA GLN A 191 8.23 -13.78 18.15
C GLN A 191 7.81 -13.50 16.70
N VAL A 192 8.33 -14.24 15.75
CA VAL A 192 7.89 -14.20 14.36
C VAL A 192 6.53 -14.86 14.23
N VAL A 193 5.49 -14.09 13.96
CA VAL A 193 4.11 -14.63 13.82
C VAL A 193 3.62 -14.69 12.39
N GLY A 194 4.32 -14.01 11.46
CA GLY A 194 3.97 -14.09 10.06
C GLY A 194 5.06 -13.58 9.12
N ILE A 195 4.89 -13.92 7.86
CA ILE A 195 5.75 -13.51 6.75
C ILE A 195 4.86 -12.80 5.73
N VAL A 196 5.24 -11.58 5.34
CA VAL A 196 4.55 -10.77 4.34
C VAL A 196 5.38 -10.67 3.06
N GLN A 197 4.74 -10.35 1.95
CA GLN A 197 5.44 -9.93 0.74
C GLN A 197 6.29 -8.70 1.05
N ARG A 198 7.24 -8.39 0.18
CA ARG A 198 7.93 -7.10 0.30
C ARG A 198 6.87 -5.99 0.36
N PRO A 199 6.87 -5.17 1.42
CA PRO A 199 6.01 -4.01 1.46
C PRO A 199 6.24 -3.11 0.25
N ASN A 200 5.24 -2.28 -0.07
CA ASN A 200 5.33 -1.35 -1.17
C ASN A 200 6.49 -0.36 -1.02
N PHE A 201 6.78 0.39 -2.08
CA PHE A 201 7.91 1.33 -2.13
C PHE A 201 7.82 2.46 -1.09
N GLY A 202 6.64 2.80 -0.59
CA GLY A 202 6.48 3.78 0.48
C GLY A 202 7.04 3.32 1.83
N PHE A 203 7.14 2.00 2.04
CA PHE A 203 7.71 1.41 3.25
C PHE A 203 9.13 0.91 3.09
N GLU A 204 9.44 0.32 1.95
CA GLU A 204 10.75 -0.25 1.66
C GLU A 204 11.21 0.19 0.28
N GLU A 205 11.76 1.40 0.19
CA GLU A 205 12.36 1.93 -1.03
C GLU A 205 13.48 1.02 -1.57
N TRP A 206 13.78 1.17 -2.85
CA TRP A 206 14.84 0.39 -3.49
C TRP A 206 16.19 0.54 -2.79
N THR A 207 16.52 1.78 -2.41
CA THR A 207 17.77 2.17 -1.75
C THR A 207 17.75 1.99 -0.26
N ALA A 208 16.60 1.64 0.34
CA ALA A 208 16.47 1.46 1.78
C ALA A 208 17.43 0.39 2.29
N PRO A 209 18.26 0.68 3.30
CA PRO A 209 19.28 -0.24 3.79
C PRO A 209 18.73 -1.28 4.77
N GLY A 210 17.48 -1.15 5.19
CA GLY A 210 16.78 -2.06 6.08
C GLY A 210 15.66 -2.82 5.40
N TYR A 211 15.56 -4.12 5.63
CA TYR A 211 14.38 -4.92 5.32
C TYR A 211 13.28 -4.62 6.32
N SER A 212 12.06 -4.49 5.85
CA SER A 212 10.92 -4.16 6.72
C SER A 212 10.60 -5.29 7.69
N VAL A 213 10.50 -4.91 8.95
CA VAL A 213 9.97 -5.72 10.06
C VAL A 213 8.84 -4.91 10.71
N ILE A 214 7.69 -5.53 10.89
CA ILE A 214 6.50 -4.83 11.36
C ILE A 214 6.03 -5.44 12.67
N THR A 215 5.84 -4.60 13.69
CA THR A 215 5.25 -4.98 14.97
C THR A 215 3.94 -4.23 15.22
N TYR A 216 3.24 -4.61 16.26
CA TYR A 216 2.01 -3.94 16.67
C TYR A 216 2.31 -2.65 17.45
N LEU A 217 1.66 -1.56 17.06
CA LEU A 217 1.68 -0.31 17.84
C LEU A 217 0.57 -0.35 18.90
N ASN A 218 0.98 -0.39 20.16
CA ASN A 218 0.05 -0.27 21.26
C ASN A 218 -0.38 1.21 21.42
N PRO A 219 -1.64 1.57 21.17
CA PRO A 219 -2.08 2.97 21.27
C PRO A 219 -2.10 3.51 22.69
N LYS A 220 -1.86 2.64 23.69
CA LYS A 220 -1.87 2.99 25.12
C LYS A 220 -0.46 3.01 25.76
N GLY A 221 0.58 2.79 24.93
CA GLY A 221 1.98 2.74 25.39
C GLY A 221 2.76 4.00 25.07
#